data_0d17a92f156e5f1902d94974d0ba7b0f
#
_entry.id   0d17a92f156e5f1902d94974d0ba7b0f
#
_cell.length_a   1.000
_cell.length_b   1.000
_cell.length_c   1.000
_cell.angle_alpha   90.00
_cell.angle_beta   90.00
_cell.angle_gamma   90.00
#
_symmetry.space_group_name_H-M   'P 1'
#
loop_
_entity.id
_entity.type
_entity.pdbx_description
1 polymer ?
#
loop_
_entity_poly.entity_id
_entity_poly.type
_entity_poly.pdbx_seq_one_letter_code
_entity_poly.pdbx_strand_id
1 'polypeptide(L)'
;MSSEFFWKQSNVYGLFGLDFMLDDKFNLWFIEGNPNPQLIATSEFLGGLLNKLLRSLFEIEYGLYRSRMKRVLSLIQQIQNSEEKDYSKWKNEFKDASLNHFEPEYVPRKDNSFTLVMDEYLPKSEAYFGYIDEKCA
;
A
#
# COMPACT_ATOMS: atom_id res chain seq x y z
N MET A 1 -15.40 3.54 -12.14
CA MET A 1 -15.40 2.20 -12.79
C MET A 1 -14.27 1.26 -12.34
N SER A 2 -13.12 1.73 -11.90
CA SER A 2 -11.99 0.86 -11.49
C SER A 2 -12.08 0.33 -10.05
N SER A 3 -12.77 1.01 -9.14
CA SER A 3 -12.87 0.60 -7.73
C SER A 3 -13.66 -0.69 -7.50
N GLU A 4 -14.56 -1.04 -8.40
CA GLU A 4 -15.36 -2.27 -8.30
C GLU A 4 -14.55 -3.55 -8.65
N PHE A 5 -13.40 -3.40 -9.32
CA PHE A 5 -12.56 -4.53 -9.72
C PHE A 5 -11.42 -4.83 -8.74
N PHE A 6 -11.16 -3.95 -7.79
CA PHE A 6 -10.14 -4.17 -6.78
C PHE A 6 -10.79 -4.69 -5.49
N TRP A 7 -10.64 -5.99 -5.25
CA TRP A 7 -11.11 -6.59 -4.02
C TRP A 7 -10.20 -6.19 -2.87
N LYS A 8 -10.79 -5.51 -1.89
CA LYS A 8 -10.07 -5.21 -0.65
C LYS A 8 -9.82 -6.49 0.12
N GLN A 9 -8.57 -6.88 0.20
CA GLN A 9 -8.13 -7.96 1.07
C GLN A 9 -7.07 -7.41 2.02
N SER A 10 -7.23 -7.70 3.30
CA SER A 10 -6.21 -7.34 4.29
C SER A 10 -4.92 -8.12 4.04
N ASN A 11 -3.78 -7.44 4.19
CA ASN A 11 -2.45 -8.03 4.04
C ASN A 11 -2.12 -8.55 2.61
N VAL A 12 -2.74 -7.98 1.60
CA VAL A 12 -2.46 -8.28 0.20
C VAL A 12 -2.04 -6.99 -0.51
N TYR A 13 -1.01 -7.07 -1.33
CA TYR A 13 -0.59 -6.00 -2.22
C TYR A 13 -0.44 -6.52 -3.65
N GLY A 14 -0.53 -5.63 -4.62
CA GLY A 14 -0.26 -5.92 -6.03
C GLY A 14 0.82 -4.99 -6.56
N LEU A 15 1.75 -5.53 -7.32
CA LEU A 15 2.71 -4.76 -8.11
C LEU A 15 2.27 -4.79 -9.56
N PHE A 16 2.04 -3.61 -10.15
CA PHE A 16 1.60 -3.46 -11.52
C PHE A 16 2.65 -2.73 -12.34
N GLY A 17 2.87 -3.18 -13.57
CA GLY A 17 3.55 -2.40 -14.58
C GLY A 17 2.53 -1.59 -15.36
N LEU A 18 2.78 -0.30 -15.55
CA LEU A 18 1.92 0.57 -16.35
C LEU A 18 2.66 0.96 -17.63
N ASP A 19 2.05 0.66 -18.78
CA ASP A 19 2.62 0.97 -20.08
C ASP A 19 2.04 2.27 -20.62
N PHE A 20 2.95 3.15 -21.05
CA PHE A 20 2.62 4.45 -21.60
C PHE A 20 3.33 4.67 -22.93
N MET A 21 2.73 5.48 -23.78
CA MET A 21 3.30 5.95 -25.02
C MET A 21 3.35 7.48 -25.04
N LEU A 22 4.41 8.03 -25.61
CA LEU A 22 4.52 9.46 -25.88
C LEU A 22 4.16 9.72 -27.35
N ASP A 23 3.32 10.69 -27.61
CA ASP A 23 3.05 11.18 -28.95
C ASP A 23 4.12 12.18 -29.42
N ASP A 24 4.00 12.67 -30.66
CA ASP A 24 4.88 13.66 -31.27
C ASP A 24 4.87 15.03 -30.58
N LYS A 25 3.86 15.29 -29.74
CA LYS A 25 3.71 16.51 -28.92
C LYS A 25 4.11 16.28 -27.46
N PHE A 26 4.72 15.13 -27.15
CA PHE A 26 5.08 14.72 -25.78
C PHE A 26 3.88 14.54 -24.83
N ASN A 27 2.67 14.32 -25.34
CA ASN A 27 1.57 13.92 -24.48
C ASN A 27 1.72 12.46 -24.09
N LEU A 28 1.47 12.16 -22.82
CA LEU A 28 1.55 10.82 -22.26
C LEU A 28 0.20 10.11 -22.40
N TRP A 29 0.19 8.98 -23.09
CA TRP A 29 -0.99 8.15 -23.29
C TRP A 29 -0.82 6.83 -22.52
N PHE A 30 -1.78 6.53 -21.64
CA PHE A 30 -1.83 5.25 -20.96
C PHE A 30 -2.32 4.18 -21.95
N ILE A 31 -1.61 3.06 -22.02
CA ILE A 31 -1.95 1.93 -22.89
C ILE A 31 -2.60 0.84 -22.08
N GLU A 32 -1.87 0.28 -21.11
CA GLU A 32 -2.38 -0.84 -20.30
C GLU A 32 -1.73 -0.94 -18.93
N GLY A 33 -2.39 -1.66 -18.02
CA GLY A 33 -1.86 -2.06 -16.73
C GLY A 33 -1.61 -3.56 -16.69
N ASN A 34 -0.36 -3.95 -16.46
CA ASN A 34 0.04 -5.35 -16.40
C ASN A 34 0.15 -5.82 -14.94
N PRO A 35 -0.69 -6.77 -14.47
CA PRO A 35 -0.64 -7.29 -13.12
C PRO A 35 0.57 -8.21 -12.86
N ASN A 36 1.26 -8.64 -13.92
CA ASN A 36 2.47 -9.46 -13.86
C ASN A 36 3.63 -8.75 -14.60
N PRO A 37 4.16 -7.64 -14.05
CA PRO A 37 5.26 -6.94 -14.70
C PRO A 37 6.49 -7.86 -14.81
N GLN A 38 7.16 -7.79 -15.95
CA GLN A 38 8.37 -8.57 -16.16
C GLN A 38 9.52 -8.05 -15.29
N LEU A 39 9.89 -8.80 -14.26
CA LEU A 39 10.98 -8.46 -13.34
C LEU A 39 12.28 -9.22 -13.70
N ILE A 40 12.60 -9.30 -14.99
CA ILE A 40 13.81 -9.97 -15.48
C ILE A 40 14.85 -8.92 -15.87
N ALA A 41 16.02 -9.01 -15.26
CA ALA A 41 17.14 -8.15 -15.59
C ALA A 41 17.84 -8.64 -16.88
N THR A 42 17.61 -7.95 -17.99
CA THR A 42 18.28 -8.23 -19.28
C THR A 42 19.55 -7.43 -19.45
N SER A 43 19.87 -6.50 -18.57
CA SER A 43 21.08 -5.70 -18.53
C SER A 43 21.47 -5.37 -17.10
N GLU A 44 22.71 -5.00 -16.88
CA GLU A 44 23.21 -4.57 -15.56
C GLU A 44 22.45 -3.33 -15.05
N PHE A 45 22.17 -2.37 -15.94
CA PHE A 45 21.38 -1.18 -15.62
C PHE A 45 19.98 -1.56 -15.11
N LEU A 46 19.28 -2.42 -15.85
CA LEU A 46 17.94 -2.87 -15.46
C LEU A 46 17.98 -3.68 -14.17
N GLY A 47 19.02 -4.49 -13.97
CA GLY A 47 19.23 -5.22 -12.72
C GLY A 47 19.39 -4.29 -11.51
N GLY A 48 20.13 -3.20 -11.66
CA GLY A 48 20.25 -2.16 -10.63
C GLY A 48 18.93 -1.48 -10.30
N LEU A 49 18.14 -1.14 -11.33
CA LEU A 49 16.83 -0.52 -11.18
C LEU A 49 15.83 -1.45 -10.45
N LEU A 50 15.74 -2.69 -10.91
CA LEU A 50 14.85 -3.70 -10.30
C LEU A 50 15.24 -4.01 -8.85
N ASN A 51 16.53 -4.08 -8.56
CA ASN A 51 17.00 -4.30 -7.20
C ASN A 51 16.58 -3.14 -6.28
N LYS A 52 16.73 -1.89 -6.74
CA LYS A 52 16.28 -0.71 -5.99
C LYS A 52 14.76 -0.74 -5.77
N LEU A 53 13.98 -1.07 -6.81
CA LEU A 53 12.53 -1.17 -6.76
C LEU A 53 12.09 -2.21 -5.71
N LEU A 54 12.62 -3.43 -5.81
CA LEU A 54 12.26 -4.52 -4.90
C LEU A 54 12.67 -4.23 -3.45
N ARG A 55 13.84 -3.63 -3.24
CA ARG A 55 14.25 -3.19 -1.89
C ARG A 55 13.29 -2.17 -1.31
N SER A 56 12.85 -1.21 -2.12
CA SER A 56 11.88 -0.19 -1.73
C SER A 56 10.52 -0.79 -1.39
N LEU A 57 10.07 -1.78 -2.17
CA LEU A 57 8.85 -2.53 -1.91
C LEU A 57 8.92 -3.27 -0.57
N PHE A 58 9.97 -4.06 -0.37
CA PHE A 58 10.17 -4.80 0.88
C PHE A 58 10.32 -3.89 2.10
N GLU A 59 10.92 -2.71 1.94
CA GLU A 59 10.99 -1.74 3.03
C GLU A 59 9.60 -1.31 3.50
N ILE A 60 8.68 -1.02 2.56
CA ILE A 60 7.31 -0.64 2.87
C ILE A 60 6.58 -1.79 3.55
N GLU A 61 6.60 -2.97 2.94
CA GLU A 61 5.93 -4.16 3.47
C GLU A 61 6.42 -4.54 4.87
N TYR A 62 7.73 -4.55 5.06
CA TYR A 62 8.32 -4.84 6.36
C TYR A 62 7.99 -3.76 7.39
N GLY A 63 8.00 -2.49 6.99
CA GLY A 63 7.64 -1.36 7.85
C GLY A 63 6.20 -1.47 8.35
N LEU A 64 5.26 -1.74 7.46
CA LEU A 64 3.85 -1.96 7.78
C LEU A 64 3.67 -3.17 8.72
N TYR A 65 4.27 -4.30 8.38
CA TYR A 65 4.22 -5.51 9.21
C TYR A 65 4.77 -5.24 10.62
N ARG A 66 5.93 -4.60 10.72
CA ARG A 66 6.55 -4.26 12.00
C ARG A 66 5.68 -3.34 12.85
N SER A 67 5.02 -2.35 12.24
CA SER A 67 4.11 -1.43 12.94
C SER A 67 2.91 -2.17 13.51
N ARG A 68 2.32 -3.08 12.73
CA ARG A 68 1.21 -3.94 13.19
C ARG A 68 1.64 -4.84 14.34
N MET A 69 2.78 -5.49 14.21
CA MET A 69 3.31 -6.35 15.27
C MET A 69 3.54 -5.58 16.58
N LYS A 70 4.05 -4.36 16.51
CA LYS A 70 4.21 -3.51 17.70
C LYS A 70 2.87 -3.24 18.38
N ARG A 71 1.80 -2.95 17.62
CA ARG A 71 0.46 -2.73 18.17
C ARG A 71 -0.08 -3.99 18.86
N VAL A 72 0.03 -5.14 18.21
CA VAL A 72 -0.39 -6.42 18.81
C VAL A 72 0.37 -6.70 20.10
N LEU A 73 1.69 -6.51 20.11
CA LEU A 73 2.49 -6.70 21.31
C LEU A 73 2.12 -5.73 22.44
N SER A 74 1.84 -4.46 22.10
CA SER A 74 1.35 -3.48 23.07
C SER A 74 0.02 -3.88 23.68
N LEU A 75 -0.92 -4.39 22.88
CA LEU A 75 -2.18 -4.93 23.37
C LEU A 75 -1.99 -6.12 24.31
N ILE A 76 -1.11 -7.06 23.95
CA ILE A 76 -0.79 -8.21 24.83
C ILE A 76 -0.29 -7.72 26.19
N GLN A 77 0.61 -6.73 26.20
CA GLN A 77 1.12 -6.16 27.46
C GLN A 77 0.02 -5.47 28.26
N GLN A 78 -0.90 -4.75 27.61
CA GLN A 78 -2.04 -4.12 28.27
C GLN A 78 -2.96 -5.17 28.91
N ILE A 79 -3.26 -6.28 28.20
CA ILE A 79 -4.06 -7.38 28.72
C ILE A 79 -3.40 -8.03 29.92
N GLN A 80 -2.09 -8.27 29.85
CA GLN A 80 -1.34 -8.88 30.95
C GLN A 80 -1.36 -8.02 32.21
N ASN A 81 -1.35 -6.71 32.04
CA ASN A 81 -1.34 -5.74 33.15
C ASN A 81 -2.76 -5.33 33.62
N SER A 82 -3.81 -5.78 32.92
CA SER A 82 -5.20 -5.45 33.24
C SER A 82 -5.79 -6.43 34.23
N GLU A 83 -6.52 -5.93 35.22
CA GLU A 83 -7.35 -6.74 36.12
C GLU A 83 -8.69 -7.13 35.45
N GLU A 84 -9.05 -6.46 34.37
CA GLU A 84 -10.29 -6.64 33.63
C GLU A 84 -10.16 -7.85 32.68
N LYS A 85 -11.01 -8.86 32.90
CA LYS A 85 -11.05 -10.08 32.07
C LYS A 85 -12.17 -10.07 31.04
N ASP A 86 -12.46 -8.92 30.41
CA ASP A 86 -13.45 -8.86 29.32
C ASP A 86 -12.82 -9.34 28.00
N TYR A 87 -12.94 -10.63 27.77
CA TYR A 87 -12.42 -11.28 26.55
C TYR A 87 -13.09 -10.79 25.25
N SER A 88 -14.34 -10.29 25.31
CA SER A 88 -15.08 -9.82 24.14
C SER A 88 -14.51 -8.50 23.64
N LYS A 89 -14.20 -7.59 24.53
CA LYS A 89 -13.55 -6.32 24.25
C LYS A 89 -12.17 -6.56 23.61
N TRP A 90 -11.34 -7.36 24.26
CA TRP A 90 -9.99 -7.65 23.78
C TRP A 90 -9.98 -8.34 22.42
N LYS A 91 -10.94 -9.22 22.14
CA LYS A 91 -11.07 -9.89 20.84
C LYS A 91 -11.28 -8.86 19.71
N ASN A 92 -12.14 -7.86 19.93
CA ASN A 92 -12.39 -6.82 18.94
C ASN A 92 -11.16 -5.92 18.75
N GLU A 93 -10.50 -5.51 19.83
CA GLU A 93 -9.27 -4.71 19.76
C GLU A 93 -8.13 -5.46 19.05
N PHE A 94 -7.99 -6.77 19.26
CA PHE A 94 -7.04 -7.61 18.52
C PHE A 94 -7.36 -7.66 17.03
N LYS A 95 -8.63 -7.83 16.69
CA LYS A 95 -9.06 -7.82 15.30
C LYS A 95 -8.74 -6.49 14.64
N ASP A 96 -9.04 -5.39 15.30
CA ASP A 96 -8.76 -4.07 14.78
C ASP A 96 -7.26 -3.81 14.64
N ALA A 97 -6.46 -4.14 15.66
CA ALA A 97 -5.01 -3.99 15.62
C ALA A 97 -4.32 -4.80 14.51
N SER A 98 -4.90 -5.97 14.13
CA SER A 98 -4.30 -6.88 13.16
C SER A 98 -4.77 -6.65 11.73
N LEU A 99 -5.99 -6.15 11.52
CA LEU A 99 -6.64 -6.12 10.21
C LEU A 99 -6.91 -4.72 9.68
N ASN A 100 -7.09 -3.73 10.56
CA ASN A 100 -7.52 -2.42 10.12
C ASN A 100 -6.34 -1.47 9.91
N HIS A 101 -6.45 -0.68 8.85
CA HIS A 101 -5.57 0.43 8.59
C HIS A 101 -6.13 1.68 9.22
N PHE A 102 -5.34 2.30 10.07
CA PHE A 102 -5.63 3.63 10.56
C PHE A 102 -4.36 4.43 10.42
N GLU A 103 -4.35 5.43 9.59
CA GLU A 103 -3.25 6.34 9.34
C GLU A 103 -2.00 5.69 8.70
N PRO A 104 -1.11 6.47 8.11
CA PRO A 104 0.13 5.94 7.55
C PRO A 104 0.97 5.33 8.69
N GLU A 105 0.77 4.03 8.89
CA GLU A 105 1.47 3.24 9.92
C GLU A 105 2.97 3.26 9.73
N TYR A 106 3.38 3.56 8.53
CA TYR A 106 4.76 3.57 8.14
C TYR A 106 5.00 4.63 7.06
N VAL A 107 6.00 5.46 7.30
CA VAL A 107 6.50 6.42 6.31
C VAL A 107 7.82 5.88 5.78
N PRO A 108 7.92 5.53 4.50
CA PRO A 108 9.15 5.05 3.92
C PRO A 108 10.24 6.14 3.93
N ARG A 109 11.50 5.72 3.80
CA ARG A 109 12.62 6.63 3.70
C ARG A 109 12.51 7.52 2.46
N LYS A 110 13.15 8.69 2.51
CA LYS A 110 13.10 9.67 1.42
C LYS A 110 13.70 9.16 0.08
N ASP A 111 14.57 8.17 0.15
CA ASP A 111 15.21 7.53 -1.00
C ASP A 111 14.44 6.30 -1.52
N ASN A 112 13.27 6.02 -0.94
CA ASN A 112 12.40 4.96 -1.42
C ASN A 112 11.90 5.27 -2.84
N SER A 113 11.80 4.24 -3.69
CA SER A 113 11.37 4.38 -5.09
C SER A 113 9.87 4.59 -5.25
N PHE A 114 9.08 4.32 -4.21
CA PHE A 114 7.63 4.49 -4.25
C PHE A 114 7.23 5.82 -3.61
N THR A 115 6.25 6.46 -4.21
CA THR A 115 5.60 7.66 -3.68
C THR A 115 4.13 7.32 -3.41
N LEU A 116 3.65 7.68 -2.23
CA LEU A 116 2.23 7.55 -1.93
C LEU A 116 1.44 8.55 -2.79
N VAL A 117 0.67 8.03 -3.72
CA VAL A 117 -0.16 8.82 -4.63
C VAL A 117 -1.56 9.01 -4.06
N MET A 118 -2.13 7.95 -3.48
CA MET A 118 -3.49 7.94 -2.96
C MET A 118 -3.59 7.04 -1.75
N ASP A 119 -4.30 7.52 -0.74
CA ASP A 119 -4.68 6.74 0.43
C ASP A 119 -6.18 6.96 0.67
N GLU A 120 -6.98 5.95 0.46
CA GLU A 120 -8.45 6.03 0.55
C GLU A 120 -8.96 6.34 1.97
N TYR A 121 -8.11 6.23 2.99
CA TYR A 121 -8.45 6.55 4.37
C TYR A 121 -8.10 8.00 4.75
N LEU A 122 -7.44 8.74 3.88
CA LEU A 122 -7.13 10.14 4.12
C LEU A 122 -8.15 11.06 3.44
N PRO A 123 -8.57 12.17 4.09
CA PRO A 123 -9.56 13.09 3.54
C PRO A 123 -9.21 13.64 2.15
N LYS A 124 -7.90 13.72 1.82
CA LYS A 124 -7.42 14.17 0.50
C LYS A 124 -7.65 13.13 -0.61
N SER A 125 -7.85 11.86 -0.28
CA SER A 125 -8.11 10.83 -1.29
C SER A 125 -9.54 10.88 -1.81
N GLU A 126 -10.51 11.34 -1.02
CA GLU A 126 -11.88 11.58 -1.50
C GLU A 126 -11.92 12.60 -2.65
N ALA A 127 -11.10 13.65 -2.57
CA ALA A 127 -10.95 14.62 -3.64
C ALA A 127 -10.39 14.02 -4.94
N TYR A 128 -9.54 12.98 -4.84
CA TYR A 128 -8.99 12.27 -6.00
C TYR A 128 -10.02 11.37 -6.67
N PHE A 129 -10.84 10.67 -5.91
CA PHE A 129 -11.94 9.85 -6.46
C PHE A 129 -12.99 10.72 -7.13
N GLY A 130 -13.38 11.84 -6.54
CA GLY A 130 -14.27 12.81 -7.15
C GLY A 130 -13.74 13.36 -8.49
N TYR A 131 -12.44 13.64 -8.58
CA TYR A 131 -11.81 14.11 -9.81
C TYR A 131 -11.82 13.04 -10.93
N ILE A 132 -11.68 11.76 -10.60
CA ILE A 132 -11.76 10.67 -11.57
C ILE A 132 -13.20 10.50 -12.07
N ASP A 133 -14.17 10.54 -11.18
CA ASP A 133 -15.59 10.41 -11.53
C ASP A 133 -16.09 11.56 -12.41
N GLU A 134 -15.67 12.80 -12.16
CA GLU A 134 -16.02 13.98 -12.98
C GLU A 134 -15.38 13.98 -14.37
N LYS A 135 -14.19 13.39 -14.51
CA LYS A 135 -13.45 13.39 -15.79
C LYS A 135 -13.72 12.15 -16.66
N CYS A 136 -14.24 11.08 -16.08
CA CYS A 136 -14.54 9.84 -16.78
C CYS A 136 -16.04 9.66 -17.09
N ALA A 137 -16.90 10.60 -16.71
CA ALA A 137 -18.30 10.67 -17.09
C ALA A 137 -18.46 11.51 -18.37
#